data_b7c69e72778a12d586938ce4760e87f3
#
_entry.id   b7c69e72778a12d586938ce4760e87f3
#
_cell.length_a   1.000
_cell.length_b   1.000
_cell.length_c   1.000
_cell.angle_alpha   90.00
_cell.angle_beta   90.00
_cell.angle_gamma   90.00
#
_symmetry.space_group_name_H-M   'P 1'
#
loop_
_entity.id
_entity.type
_entity.pdbx_description
1 polymer ?
#
loop_
_entity_poly.entity_id
_entity_poly.type
_entity_poly.pdbx_seq_one_letter_code
_entity_poly.pdbx_strand_id
1 'polypeptide(L)'
;MTTRLYILFFLLITGFLSAQNSLIRTPRISPNAQEMAFSYQGDIWVYNFNTQQTKRITIHEAYESNPVWNSSGDKIAFSSNRKGANNIFTIKKNGGTPKQLTYYPTADTPYNWTSSNNIVFATTRVLKGPEWDEQIYRVNANGGTPQRFIKALGSMATVSPDGNLVAFVKGACRISREDYSGSAQRDVWIYNIKTGNYFQVTSSEKNDHSPLWDAAGNLFYIGAESGRYNIFQQSINTDGSVKGASKKMTNQNNNGVVSF
;
A
#
# COMPACT_ATOMS: atom_id res chain seq x y z
N MET A 1 -15.25 -75.13 17.02
CA MET A 1 -15.70 -73.70 17.17
C MET A 1 -14.48 -72.81 17.14
N THR A 2 -14.20 -72.19 16.02
CA THR A 2 -13.04 -71.31 15.85
C THR A 2 -13.54 -69.84 15.82
N THR A 3 -13.26 -69.15 16.90
CA THR A 3 -13.63 -67.72 17.06
C THR A 3 -12.65 -66.87 16.28
N ARG A 4 -13.11 -66.22 15.21
CA ARG A 4 -12.31 -65.26 14.44
C ARG A 4 -12.34 -63.91 15.14
N LEU A 5 -11.16 -63.45 15.62
CA LEU A 5 -10.93 -62.15 16.19
C LEU A 5 -10.71 -61.14 15.06
N TYR A 6 -11.65 -60.22 14.85
CA TYR A 6 -11.48 -59.10 13.90
C TYR A 6 -10.76 -57.96 14.62
N ILE A 7 -9.49 -57.73 14.27
CA ILE A 7 -8.73 -56.56 14.70
C ILE A 7 -9.13 -55.42 13.77
N LEU A 8 -9.88 -54.47 14.31
CA LEU A 8 -10.23 -53.23 13.64
C LEU A 8 -9.02 -52.30 13.69
N PHE A 9 -8.30 -52.16 12.55
CA PHE A 9 -7.19 -51.25 12.42
C PHE A 9 -7.78 -49.85 12.20
N PHE A 10 -7.85 -49.02 13.25
CA PHE A 10 -8.20 -47.59 13.14
C PHE A 10 -6.97 -46.87 12.59
N LEU A 11 -6.96 -46.60 11.28
CA LEU A 11 -5.97 -45.71 10.64
C LEU A 11 -6.28 -44.30 11.11
N LEU A 12 -5.55 -43.80 12.10
CA LEU A 12 -5.48 -42.38 12.44
C LEU A 12 -4.78 -41.66 11.27
N ILE A 13 -5.56 -41.16 10.31
CA ILE A 13 -5.09 -40.20 9.34
C ILE A 13 -4.91 -38.89 10.10
N THR A 14 -3.72 -38.68 10.65
CA THR A 14 -3.27 -37.33 11.04
C THR A 14 -3.12 -36.54 9.78
N GLY A 15 -4.21 -35.92 9.33
CA GLY A 15 -4.15 -34.89 8.31
C GLY A 15 -3.23 -33.80 8.81
N PHE A 16 -2.06 -33.67 8.21
CA PHE A 16 -1.27 -32.44 8.32
C PHE A 16 -2.16 -31.32 7.76
N LEU A 17 -2.85 -30.63 8.66
CA LEU A 17 -3.42 -29.33 8.37
C LEU A 17 -2.22 -28.42 8.03
N SER A 18 -1.87 -28.39 6.75
CA SER A 18 -0.99 -27.37 6.21
C SER A 18 -1.67 -26.06 6.54
N ALA A 19 -1.16 -25.34 7.53
CA ALA A 19 -1.60 -24.01 7.84
C ALA A 19 -1.39 -23.22 6.55
N GLN A 20 -2.48 -22.89 5.88
CA GLN A 20 -2.45 -22.05 4.70
C GLN A 20 -1.81 -20.74 5.15
N ASN A 21 -0.58 -20.46 4.71
CA ASN A 21 0.13 -19.23 5.04
C ASN A 21 -0.71 -18.06 4.51
N SER A 22 -1.58 -17.56 5.37
CA SER A 22 -2.44 -16.42 5.03
C SER A 22 -1.55 -15.23 4.83
N LEU A 23 -1.50 -14.73 3.61
CA LEU A 23 -0.58 -13.68 3.19
C LEU A 23 -0.93 -12.36 3.89
N ILE A 24 0.01 -11.83 4.65
CA ILE A 24 -0.04 -10.44 5.13
C ILE A 24 -0.03 -9.51 3.91
N ARG A 25 -0.94 -8.53 3.88
CA ARG A 25 -1.07 -7.58 2.77
C ARG A 25 -0.83 -6.15 3.25
N THR A 26 -0.25 -5.36 2.37
CA THR A 26 -0.03 -3.91 2.56
C THR A 26 0.57 -3.55 3.93
N PRO A 27 1.71 -4.14 4.33
CA PRO A 27 2.37 -3.79 5.59
C PRO A 27 2.81 -2.32 5.57
N ARG A 28 2.70 -1.65 6.72
CA ARG A 28 3.14 -0.27 6.93
C ARG A 28 3.76 -0.13 8.31
N ILE A 29 5.01 0.25 8.34
CA ILE A 29 5.75 0.49 9.59
C ILE A 29 5.30 1.83 10.19
N SER A 30 5.13 1.87 11.50
CA SER A 30 4.80 3.09 12.23
C SER A 30 5.94 4.11 12.18
N PRO A 31 5.69 5.43 12.33
CA PRO A 31 6.73 6.47 12.25
C PRO A 31 7.90 6.28 13.22
N ASN A 32 7.68 5.64 14.37
CA ASN A 32 8.72 5.33 15.34
C ASN A 32 9.40 3.96 15.11
N ALA A 33 9.05 3.26 14.04
CA ALA A 33 9.55 1.92 13.68
C ALA A 33 9.34 0.82 14.75
N GLN A 34 8.41 1.02 15.69
CA GLN A 34 8.14 0.03 16.75
C GLN A 34 6.96 -0.89 16.46
N GLU A 35 6.11 -0.53 15.50
CA GLU A 35 4.90 -1.26 15.16
C GLU A 35 4.72 -1.38 13.64
N MET A 36 4.00 -2.38 13.20
CA MET A 36 3.62 -2.58 11.80
C MET A 36 2.11 -2.81 11.71
N ALA A 37 1.40 -1.96 10.97
CA ALA A 37 0.02 -2.20 10.60
C ALA A 37 -0.04 -2.98 9.28
N PHE A 38 -0.98 -3.90 9.17
CA PHE A 38 -1.18 -4.70 7.96
C PHE A 38 -2.63 -5.18 7.84
N SER A 39 -3.02 -5.58 6.64
CA SER A 39 -4.30 -6.24 6.40
C SER A 39 -4.12 -7.76 6.40
N TYR A 40 -4.96 -8.44 7.16
CA TYR A 40 -4.97 -9.89 7.27
C TYR A 40 -6.40 -10.39 7.49
N GLN A 41 -6.84 -11.36 6.67
CA GLN A 41 -8.20 -11.94 6.73
C GLN A 41 -9.34 -10.91 6.72
N GLY A 42 -9.16 -9.81 6.00
CA GLY A 42 -10.18 -8.77 5.86
C GLY A 42 -10.22 -7.73 6.97
N ASP A 43 -9.32 -7.78 7.95
CA ASP A 43 -9.21 -6.80 9.02
C ASP A 43 -7.84 -6.14 9.06
N ILE A 44 -7.77 -5.04 9.82
CA ILE A 44 -6.52 -4.34 10.14
C ILE A 44 -5.96 -4.90 11.45
N TRP A 45 -4.69 -5.24 11.40
CA TRP A 45 -3.89 -5.76 12.50
C TRP A 45 -2.68 -4.88 12.76
N VAL A 46 -2.18 -4.89 13.99
CA VAL A 46 -0.93 -4.25 14.38
C VAL A 46 -0.03 -5.26 15.08
N TYR A 47 1.19 -5.39 14.59
CA TYR A 47 2.27 -6.14 15.23
C TYR A 47 3.23 -5.17 15.92
N ASN A 48 3.59 -5.46 17.18
CA ASN A 48 4.56 -4.69 17.93
C ASN A 48 5.91 -5.45 17.96
N PHE A 49 6.97 -4.81 17.46
CA PHE A 49 8.29 -5.43 17.33
C PHE A 49 8.96 -5.67 18.68
N ASN A 50 8.69 -4.85 19.71
CA ASN A 50 9.31 -4.97 21.02
C ASN A 50 8.69 -6.11 21.84
N THR A 51 7.35 -6.21 21.83
CA THR A 51 6.62 -7.23 22.59
C THR A 51 6.38 -8.51 21.78
N GLN A 52 6.63 -8.49 20.47
CA GLN A 52 6.35 -9.59 19.52
C GLN A 52 4.87 -10.02 19.52
N GLN A 53 3.97 -9.11 19.89
CA GLN A 53 2.54 -9.37 19.95
C GLN A 53 1.81 -8.80 18.74
N THR A 54 0.79 -9.51 18.30
CA THR A 54 -0.13 -9.08 17.24
C THR A 54 -1.49 -8.79 17.83
N LYS A 55 -2.06 -7.65 17.46
CA LYS A 55 -3.40 -7.25 17.88
C LYS A 55 -4.29 -6.97 16.67
N ARG A 56 -5.49 -7.57 16.63
CA ARG A 56 -6.55 -7.23 15.70
C ARG A 56 -7.17 -5.89 16.11
N ILE A 57 -7.15 -4.91 15.22
CA ILE A 57 -7.60 -3.54 15.50
C ILE A 57 -9.04 -3.32 15.09
N THR A 58 -9.44 -3.94 13.97
CA THR A 58 -10.82 -3.91 13.49
C THR A 58 -11.44 -5.31 13.55
N ILE A 59 -12.75 -5.35 13.78
CA ILE A 59 -13.56 -6.59 13.80
C ILE A 59 -14.86 -6.26 13.09
N HIS A 60 -14.96 -6.64 11.81
CA HIS A 60 -16.13 -6.39 10.99
C HIS A 60 -16.25 -7.44 9.89
N GLU A 61 -17.45 -7.71 9.38
CA GLU A 61 -17.68 -8.59 8.23
C GLU A 61 -17.19 -8.01 6.90
N ALA A 62 -17.00 -6.68 6.85
CA ALA A 62 -16.46 -5.98 5.69
C ALA A 62 -14.98 -6.28 5.47
N TYR A 63 -14.53 -6.10 4.23
CA TYR A 63 -13.12 -6.20 3.89
C TYR A 63 -12.40 -4.87 4.13
N GLU A 64 -11.33 -4.89 4.93
CA GLU A 64 -10.52 -3.74 5.30
C GLU A 64 -9.07 -3.91 4.85
N SER A 65 -8.52 -2.85 4.27
CA SER A 65 -7.21 -2.91 3.61
C SER A 65 -6.48 -1.57 3.60
N ASN A 66 -5.23 -1.61 3.14
CA ASN A 66 -4.37 -0.44 2.91
C ASN A 66 -4.25 0.47 4.15
N PRO A 67 -3.78 -0.06 5.30
CA PRO A 67 -3.54 0.76 6.47
C PRO A 67 -2.44 1.78 6.21
N VAL A 68 -2.62 3.02 6.70
CA VAL A 68 -1.59 4.06 6.73
C VAL A 68 -1.59 4.75 8.09
N TRP A 69 -0.40 4.93 8.65
CA TRP A 69 -0.22 5.59 9.94
C TRP A 69 -0.29 7.12 9.80
N ASN A 70 -0.80 7.79 10.83
CA ASN A 70 -0.56 9.22 10.97
C ASN A 70 0.86 9.48 11.51
N SER A 71 1.32 10.73 11.46
CA SER A 71 2.69 11.10 11.84
C SER A 71 3.01 10.86 13.31
N SER A 72 2.02 10.90 14.22
CA SER A 72 2.20 10.60 15.64
C SER A 72 2.16 9.10 15.95
N GLY A 73 1.77 8.23 15.01
CA GLY A 73 1.70 6.78 15.22
C GLY A 73 0.61 6.33 16.19
N ASP A 74 -0.43 7.15 16.42
CA ASP A 74 -1.54 6.83 17.32
C ASP A 74 -2.85 6.48 16.60
N LYS A 75 -2.91 6.76 15.28
CA LYS A 75 -4.08 6.47 14.42
C LYS A 75 -3.68 5.81 13.11
N ILE A 76 -4.61 5.05 12.57
CA ILE A 76 -4.49 4.35 11.29
C ILE A 76 -5.69 4.77 10.42
N ALA A 77 -5.42 5.19 9.18
CA ALA A 77 -6.43 5.29 8.13
C ALA A 77 -6.41 4.01 7.30
N PHE A 78 -7.55 3.57 6.81
CA PHE A 78 -7.69 2.35 6.02
C PHE A 78 -8.89 2.43 5.09
N SER A 79 -8.92 1.58 4.08
CA SER A 79 -10.07 1.40 3.19
C SER A 79 -11.00 0.33 3.73
N SER A 80 -12.32 0.56 3.69
CA SER A 80 -13.34 -0.42 4.13
C SER A 80 -14.61 -0.30 3.30
N ASN A 81 -15.20 -1.44 2.94
CA ASN A 81 -16.49 -1.51 2.23
C ASN A 81 -17.70 -1.67 3.16
N ARG A 82 -17.56 -1.38 4.45
CA ARG A 82 -18.63 -1.52 5.48
C ARG A 82 -19.88 -0.67 5.23
N LYS A 83 -19.81 0.27 4.30
CA LYS A 83 -20.94 1.13 3.87
C LYS A 83 -21.18 1.04 2.36
N GLY A 84 -20.89 -0.12 1.75
CA GLY A 84 -21.08 -0.41 0.34
C GLY A 84 -19.77 -0.31 -0.45
N ALA A 85 -19.37 0.87 -0.90
CA ALA A 85 -18.10 1.07 -1.58
C ALA A 85 -16.92 1.14 -0.59
N ASN A 86 -15.73 0.88 -1.10
CA ASN A 86 -14.49 1.09 -0.35
C ASN A 86 -14.29 2.58 -0.07
N ASN A 87 -14.50 2.99 1.15
CA ASN A 87 -14.31 4.36 1.62
C ASN A 87 -13.20 4.41 2.67
N ILE A 88 -12.67 5.60 2.92
CA ILE A 88 -11.61 5.82 3.92
C ILE A 88 -12.22 5.96 5.30
N PHE A 89 -11.70 5.20 6.22
CA PHE A 89 -11.97 5.27 7.65
C PHE A 89 -10.71 5.54 8.44
N THR A 90 -10.85 6.08 9.65
CA THR A 90 -9.75 6.20 10.61
C THR A 90 -10.13 5.55 11.93
N ILE A 91 -9.11 4.98 12.60
CA ILE A 91 -9.26 4.34 13.92
C ILE A 91 -8.03 4.61 14.76
N LYS A 92 -8.16 4.59 16.09
CA LYS A 92 -7.00 4.60 17.00
C LYS A 92 -6.23 3.28 16.87
N LYS A 93 -4.92 3.29 17.01
CA LYS A 93 -4.09 2.07 16.93
C LYS A 93 -4.46 0.98 17.93
N ASN A 94 -5.13 1.37 19.02
CA ASN A 94 -5.59 0.44 20.04
C ASN A 94 -7.02 -0.09 19.79
N GLY A 95 -7.64 0.27 18.65
CA GLY A 95 -9.02 -0.08 18.31
C GLY A 95 -10.04 0.98 18.75
N GLY A 96 -11.30 0.61 18.70
CA GLY A 96 -12.45 1.48 18.99
C GLY A 96 -13.38 1.61 17.79
N THR A 97 -14.24 2.64 17.79
CA THR A 97 -15.18 2.89 16.67
C THR A 97 -14.50 3.62 15.54
N PRO A 98 -14.44 3.05 14.32
CA PRO A 98 -13.90 3.72 13.15
C PRO A 98 -14.74 4.93 12.75
N LYS A 99 -14.07 6.02 12.36
CA LYS A 99 -14.71 7.22 11.81
C LYS A 99 -14.58 7.20 10.30
N GLN A 100 -15.71 7.29 9.58
CA GLN A 100 -15.74 7.44 8.12
C GLN A 100 -15.33 8.85 7.71
N LEU A 101 -14.50 8.97 6.66
CA LEU A 101 -14.03 10.24 6.11
C LEU A 101 -14.51 10.50 4.68
N THR A 102 -14.71 9.46 3.88
CA THR A 102 -15.19 9.61 2.49
C THR A 102 -16.48 8.83 2.28
N TYR A 103 -17.31 9.29 1.32
CA TYR A 103 -18.69 8.82 1.15
C TYR A 103 -19.04 8.63 -0.34
N TYR A 104 -18.07 8.35 -1.18
CA TYR A 104 -18.30 8.22 -2.62
C TYR A 104 -18.56 6.77 -3.04
N PRO A 105 -19.37 6.51 -4.08
CA PRO A 105 -19.72 5.15 -4.50
C PRO A 105 -18.62 4.38 -5.24
N THR A 106 -17.48 5.02 -5.56
CA THR A 106 -16.29 4.32 -6.09
C THR A 106 -15.24 4.11 -5.01
N ALA A 107 -14.29 3.23 -5.28
CA ALA A 107 -13.23 2.93 -4.31
C ALA A 107 -12.31 4.13 -4.04
N ASP A 108 -12.02 4.36 -2.77
CA ASP A 108 -10.99 5.25 -2.27
C ASP A 108 -9.92 4.41 -1.56
N THR A 109 -8.67 4.46 -2.06
CA THR A 109 -7.54 3.68 -1.54
C THR A 109 -6.50 4.62 -0.90
N PRO A 110 -6.32 4.63 0.42
CA PRO A 110 -5.34 5.47 1.08
C PRO A 110 -3.91 4.95 0.85
N TYR A 111 -2.96 5.87 0.66
CA TYR A 111 -1.55 5.56 0.46
C TYR A 111 -0.62 6.30 1.42
N ASN A 112 -1.02 7.49 1.88
CA ASN A 112 -0.19 8.29 2.76
C ASN A 112 -1.04 9.14 3.71
N TRP A 113 -0.56 9.37 4.93
CA TRP A 113 -1.09 10.34 5.87
C TRP A 113 -0.01 11.37 6.17
N THR A 114 -0.18 12.58 5.68
CA THR A 114 0.82 13.64 5.73
C THR A 114 0.93 14.27 7.12
N SER A 115 2.07 14.91 7.41
CA SER A 115 2.27 15.71 8.64
C SER A 115 1.26 16.87 8.77
N SER A 116 0.73 17.38 7.65
CA SER A 116 -0.35 18.39 7.62
C SER A 116 -1.76 17.79 7.84
N ASN A 117 -1.83 16.57 8.38
CA ASN A 117 -3.06 15.87 8.74
C ASN A 117 -4.01 15.61 7.55
N ASN A 118 -3.48 15.42 6.35
CA ASN A 118 -4.25 15.03 5.18
C ASN A 118 -3.97 13.56 4.83
N ILE A 119 -5.02 12.82 4.49
CA ILE A 119 -4.90 11.47 3.91
C ILE A 119 -4.91 11.62 2.40
N VAL A 120 -3.83 11.17 1.76
CA VAL A 120 -3.68 11.11 0.31
C VAL A 120 -4.14 9.75 -0.18
N PHE A 121 -4.98 9.72 -1.19
CA PHE A 121 -5.61 8.50 -1.68
C PHE A 121 -5.83 8.54 -3.20
N ALA A 122 -5.95 7.37 -3.80
CA ALA A 122 -6.37 7.22 -5.18
C ALA A 122 -7.86 6.85 -5.27
N THR A 123 -8.50 7.29 -6.35
CA THR A 123 -9.92 7.09 -6.60
C THR A 123 -10.26 7.24 -8.09
N THR A 124 -11.36 6.63 -8.52
CA THR A 124 -11.88 6.76 -9.90
C THR A 124 -13.14 7.61 -9.99
N ARG A 125 -13.37 8.52 -9.02
CA ARG A 125 -14.66 9.23 -8.82
C ARG A 125 -15.06 10.20 -9.95
N VAL A 126 -14.13 10.67 -10.79
CA VAL A 126 -14.41 11.71 -11.80
C VAL A 126 -14.12 11.24 -13.22
N LEU A 127 -13.73 9.98 -13.42
CA LEU A 127 -13.42 9.49 -14.76
C LEU A 127 -14.67 9.37 -15.64
N LYS A 128 -14.63 10.10 -16.76
CA LYS A 128 -15.58 9.98 -17.88
C LYS A 128 -14.92 9.39 -19.15
N GLY A 129 -13.70 8.86 -19.02
CA GLY A 129 -12.93 8.30 -20.13
C GLY A 129 -13.01 6.77 -20.20
N PRO A 130 -12.54 6.16 -21.31
CA PRO A 130 -12.49 4.71 -21.47
C PRO A 130 -11.43 4.03 -20.61
N GLU A 131 -10.56 4.79 -19.95
CA GLU A 131 -9.45 4.28 -19.13
C GLU A 131 -9.79 4.34 -17.64
N TRP A 132 -9.43 3.26 -16.95
CA TRP A 132 -9.66 3.09 -15.52
C TRP A 132 -8.55 3.74 -14.65
N ASP A 133 -7.96 4.82 -15.14
CA ASP A 133 -6.89 5.51 -14.46
C ASP A 133 -7.39 6.21 -13.20
N GLU A 134 -6.69 5.97 -12.10
CA GLU A 134 -7.00 6.57 -10.83
C GLU A 134 -6.55 8.04 -10.78
N GLN A 135 -7.19 8.80 -9.92
CA GLN A 135 -6.89 10.20 -9.62
C GLN A 135 -6.44 10.32 -8.18
N ILE A 136 -5.49 11.18 -7.93
CA ILE A 136 -4.94 11.39 -6.60
C ILE A 136 -5.65 12.55 -5.92
N TYR A 137 -6.31 12.23 -4.81
CA TYR A 137 -7.07 13.13 -3.96
C TYR A 137 -6.47 13.20 -2.56
N ARG A 138 -6.90 14.19 -1.79
CA ARG A 138 -6.62 14.29 -0.35
C ARG A 138 -7.89 14.67 0.40
N VAL A 139 -7.98 14.23 1.63
CA VAL A 139 -9.02 14.61 2.59
C VAL A 139 -8.39 14.90 3.95
N ASN A 140 -8.86 15.94 4.66
CA ASN A 140 -8.38 16.19 6.00
C ASN A 140 -8.88 15.08 6.96
N ALA A 141 -8.03 14.61 7.86
CA ALA A 141 -8.38 13.53 8.79
C ALA A 141 -9.44 13.93 9.82
N ASN A 142 -9.69 15.23 10.00
CA ASN A 142 -10.81 15.73 10.80
C ASN A 142 -12.14 15.65 10.04
N GLY A 143 -12.13 15.46 8.73
CA GLY A 143 -13.27 15.40 7.83
C GLY A 143 -13.27 16.57 6.84
N GLY A 144 -14.34 16.68 6.07
CA GLY A 144 -14.52 17.68 5.03
C GLY A 144 -14.59 17.06 3.63
N THR A 145 -14.71 17.92 2.61
CA THR A 145 -14.84 17.48 1.22
C THR A 145 -13.47 17.09 0.66
N PRO A 146 -13.32 15.87 0.12
CA PRO A 146 -12.10 15.47 -0.58
C PRO A 146 -11.80 16.40 -1.76
N GLN A 147 -10.53 16.76 -1.92
CA GLN A 147 -10.05 17.63 -2.99
C GLN A 147 -9.05 16.92 -3.87
N ARG A 148 -9.09 17.17 -5.18
CA ARG A 148 -8.06 16.69 -6.09
C ARG A 148 -6.70 17.27 -5.67
N PHE A 149 -5.70 16.40 -5.48
CA PHE A 149 -4.40 16.82 -4.94
C PHE A 149 -3.42 17.17 -6.07
N ILE A 150 -3.33 16.32 -7.09
CA ILE A 150 -2.53 16.59 -8.29
C ILE A 150 -3.40 16.45 -9.55
N LYS A 151 -3.01 17.13 -10.64
CA LYS A 151 -3.79 17.09 -11.90
C LYS A 151 -3.53 15.81 -12.72
N ALA A 152 -2.36 15.17 -12.55
CA ALA A 152 -2.05 13.93 -13.24
C ALA A 152 -2.98 12.79 -12.81
N LEU A 153 -3.14 11.82 -13.71
CA LEU A 153 -3.72 10.50 -13.39
C LEU A 153 -2.63 9.64 -12.79
N GLY A 154 -2.98 8.80 -11.82
CA GLY A 154 -2.06 7.89 -11.17
C GLY A 154 -2.53 7.41 -9.81
N SER A 155 -1.72 6.57 -9.19
CA SER A 155 -1.99 5.91 -7.91
C SER A 155 -0.74 5.85 -7.03
N MET A 156 -0.83 5.18 -5.89
CA MET A 156 0.28 4.91 -4.96
C MET A 156 1.06 6.16 -4.54
N ALA A 157 0.33 7.28 -4.33
CA ALA A 157 0.95 8.57 -4.04
C ALA A 157 1.47 8.68 -2.60
N THR A 158 2.70 9.12 -2.45
CA THR A 158 3.35 9.38 -1.16
C THR A 158 4.02 10.75 -1.16
N VAL A 159 3.94 11.47 -0.05
CA VAL A 159 4.47 12.83 0.10
C VAL A 159 5.82 12.77 0.79
N SER A 160 6.79 13.54 0.29
CA SER A 160 8.12 13.65 0.90
C SER A 160 8.06 14.17 2.33
N PRO A 161 9.06 13.87 3.20
CA PRO A 161 9.06 14.31 4.60
C PRO A 161 8.90 15.81 4.79
N ASP A 162 9.47 16.61 3.88
CA ASP A 162 9.37 18.08 3.88
C ASP A 162 8.03 18.61 3.33
N GLY A 163 7.17 17.73 2.78
CA GLY A 163 5.86 18.08 2.27
C GLY A 163 5.85 18.78 0.91
N ASN A 164 6.99 18.85 0.20
CA ASN A 164 7.11 19.63 -1.05
C ASN A 164 6.95 18.78 -2.32
N LEU A 165 7.22 17.48 -2.24
CA LEU A 165 7.19 16.56 -3.37
C LEU A 165 6.15 15.45 -3.16
N VAL A 166 5.52 15.01 -4.25
CA VAL A 166 4.63 13.84 -4.26
C VAL A 166 5.19 12.84 -5.25
N ALA A 167 5.65 11.69 -4.78
CA ALA A 167 5.95 10.56 -5.64
C ALA A 167 4.66 9.77 -5.89
N PHE A 168 4.44 9.34 -7.12
CA PHE A 168 3.24 8.59 -7.51
C PHE A 168 3.53 7.68 -8.71
N VAL A 169 2.63 6.75 -8.97
CA VAL A 169 2.72 5.82 -10.10
C VAL A 169 1.75 6.25 -11.19
N LYS A 170 2.25 6.42 -12.40
CA LYS A 170 1.47 6.59 -13.62
C LYS A 170 1.43 5.27 -14.40
N GLY A 171 0.30 4.91 -14.97
CA GLY A 171 0.07 3.64 -15.67
C GLY A 171 -0.84 2.70 -14.89
N ALA A 172 -1.60 1.87 -15.62
CA ALA A 172 -2.66 1.03 -15.07
C ALA A 172 -2.38 -0.49 -15.16
N CYS A 173 -1.18 -0.90 -15.63
CA CYS A 173 -0.84 -2.31 -15.73
C CYS A 173 -0.94 -3.02 -14.37
N ARG A 174 -1.38 -4.27 -14.37
CA ARG A 174 -1.40 -5.08 -13.14
C ARG A 174 0.02 -5.32 -12.62
N ILE A 175 0.24 -5.14 -11.31
CA ILE A 175 1.53 -5.37 -10.65
C ILE A 175 2.05 -6.80 -10.90
N SER A 176 1.18 -7.80 -11.01
CA SER A 176 1.58 -9.19 -11.29
C SER A 176 2.25 -9.41 -12.65
N ARG A 177 2.30 -8.40 -13.51
CA ARG A 177 2.93 -8.46 -14.83
C ARG A 177 4.27 -7.73 -14.84
N GLU A 178 5.27 -8.31 -14.18
CA GLU A 178 6.62 -7.71 -14.03
C GLU A 178 7.24 -7.30 -15.37
N ASP A 179 7.15 -8.18 -16.38
CA ASP A 179 7.76 -8.02 -17.70
C ASP A 179 6.90 -7.24 -18.72
N TYR A 180 5.82 -6.60 -18.27
CA TYR A 180 4.99 -5.86 -19.18
C TYR A 180 5.70 -4.63 -19.72
N SER A 181 5.71 -4.48 -21.05
CA SER A 181 6.14 -3.30 -21.77
C SER A 181 4.98 -2.83 -22.66
N GLY A 182 4.64 -1.55 -22.63
CA GLY A 182 3.56 -0.98 -23.43
C GLY A 182 2.88 0.23 -22.77
N SER A 183 1.80 0.72 -23.38
CA SER A 183 1.12 1.99 -23.02
C SER A 183 0.55 2.04 -21.60
N ALA A 184 0.25 0.89 -21.00
CA ALA A 184 -0.24 0.80 -19.63
C ALA A 184 0.87 0.57 -18.59
N GLN A 185 2.14 0.58 -19.02
CA GLN A 185 3.29 0.40 -18.13
C GLN A 185 3.24 1.37 -16.95
N ARG A 186 3.68 0.88 -15.81
CA ARG A 186 3.77 1.67 -14.58
C ARG A 186 5.14 2.29 -14.45
N ASP A 187 5.18 3.60 -14.29
CA ASP A 187 6.37 4.37 -14.01
C ASP A 187 6.19 5.21 -12.76
N VAL A 188 7.28 5.41 -12.02
CA VAL A 188 7.33 6.30 -10.87
C VAL A 188 7.61 7.72 -11.36
N TRP A 189 6.78 8.65 -10.90
CA TRP A 189 6.88 10.08 -11.18
C TRP A 189 6.91 10.90 -9.89
N ILE A 190 7.44 12.10 -9.97
CA ILE A 190 7.40 13.11 -8.91
C ILE A 190 6.67 14.34 -9.41
N TYR A 191 5.81 14.89 -8.56
CA TYR A 191 5.18 16.19 -8.70
C TYR A 191 5.71 17.14 -7.64
N ASN A 192 6.21 18.32 -8.06
CA ASN A 192 6.60 19.38 -7.15
C ASN A 192 5.39 20.27 -6.86
N ILE A 193 4.96 20.30 -5.60
CA ILE A 193 3.73 21.01 -5.16
C ILE A 193 3.85 22.52 -5.35
N LYS A 194 5.06 23.09 -5.18
CA LYS A 194 5.29 24.53 -5.27
C LYS A 194 5.33 25.04 -6.71
N THR A 195 6.01 24.30 -7.59
CA THR A 195 6.23 24.74 -8.97
C THR A 195 5.19 24.20 -9.94
N GLY A 196 4.51 23.08 -9.59
CA GLY A 196 3.60 22.36 -10.48
C GLY A 196 4.30 21.47 -11.50
N ASN A 197 5.63 21.33 -11.44
CA ASN A 197 6.41 20.54 -12.39
C ASN A 197 6.30 19.04 -12.09
N TYR A 198 6.43 18.24 -13.16
CA TYR A 198 6.46 16.79 -13.11
C TYR A 198 7.82 16.28 -13.59
N PHE A 199 8.36 15.28 -12.89
CA PHE A 199 9.63 14.62 -13.22
C PHE A 199 9.40 13.11 -13.28
N GLN A 200 9.82 12.48 -14.36
CA GLN A 200 9.84 11.03 -14.46
C GLN A 200 11.05 10.49 -13.69
N VAL A 201 10.82 9.54 -12.80
CA VAL A 201 11.89 8.92 -11.98
C VAL A 201 12.39 7.66 -12.64
N THR A 202 11.47 6.81 -13.11
CA THR A 202 11.81 5.55 -13.78
C THR A 202 11.45 5.62 -15.26
N SER A 203 12.31 5.05 -16.10
CA SER A 203 12.14 4.98 -17.55
C SER A 203 12.55 3.61 -18.09
N SER A 204 12.53 2.59 -17.24
CA SER A 204 12.76 1.21 -17.66
C SER A 204 11.63 0.74 -18.59
N GLU A 205 11.87 -0.28 -19.41
CA GLU A 205 10.81 -0.91 -20.21
C GLU A 205 9.99 -1.92 -19.39
N LYS A 206 9.96 -1.78 -18.07
CA LYS A 206 9.32 -2.68 -17.12
C LYS A 206 8.45 -1.91 -16.14
N ASN A 207 7.58 -2.62 -15.42
CA ASN A 207 6.73 -2.01 -14.41
C ASN A 207 7.52 -1.59 -13.15
N ASP A 208 7.33 -0.34 -12.74
CA ASP A 208 7.87 0.23 -11.51
C ASP A 208 6.73 0.78 -10.65
N HIS A 209 6.73 0.51 -9.32
CA HIS A 209 5.60 0.86 -8.47
C HIS A 209 5.98 1.05 -7.00
N SER A 210 4.98 1.36 -6.16
CA SER A 210 5.08 1.48 -4.69
C SER A 210 6.16 2.43 -4.22
N PRO A 211 6.18 3.70 -4.68
CA PRO A 211 7.17 4.66 -4.20
C PRO A 211 6.97 4.95 -2.71
N LEU A 212 8.08 5.04 -1.96
CA LEU A 212 8.11 5.42 -0.54
C LEU A 212 9.32 6.32 -0.26
N TRP A 213 9.16 7.30 0.61
CA TRP A 213 10.23 8.16 1.07
C TRP A 213 10.80 7.67 2.41
N ASP A 214 12.12 7.74 2.58
CA ASP A 214 12.74 7.67 3.89
C ASP A 214 12.74 9.05 4.57
N ALA A 215 13.14 9.09 5.84
CA ALA A 215 13.22 10.33 6.61
C ALA A 215 14.29 11.32 6.09
N ALA A 216 15.27 10.84 5.33
CA ALA A 216 16.32 11.65 4.71
C ALA A 216 15.91 12.23 3.35
N GLY A 217 14.72 11.87 2.83
CA GLY A 217 14.23 12.33 1.53
C GLY A 217 14.72 11.51 0.34
N ASN A 218 15.26 10.31 0.56
CA ASN A 218 15.50 9.38 -0.53
C ASN A 218 14.21 8.67 -0.92
N LEU A 219 14.04 8.42 -2.22
CA LEU A 219 12.91 7.68 -2.75
C LEU A 219 13.27 6.21 -2.93
N PHE A 220 12.44 5.32 -2.40
CA PHE A 220 12.49 3.90 -2.66
C PHE A 220 11.32 3.51 -3.55
N TYR A 221 11.50 2.52 -4.41
CA TYR A 221 10.44 1.96 -5.24
C TYR A 221 10.71 0.49 -5.54
N ILE A 222 9.68 -0.22 -5.97
CA ILE A 222 9.80 -1.58 -6.50
C ILE A 222 9.90 -1.46 -8.01
N GLY A 223 10.96 -2.04 -8.60
CA GLY A 223 11.20 -2.04 -10.03
C GLY A 223 11.58 -3.40 -10.55
N ALA A 224 11.20 -3.70 -11.81
CA ALA A 224 11.47 -4.97 -12.48
C ALA A 224 12.62 -4.88 -13.50
N GLU A 225 13.37 -3.78 -13.58
CA GLU A 225 14.45 -3.57 -14.55
C GLU A 225 15.54 -4.65 -14.54
N SER A 226 15.71 -5.34 -13.42
CA SER A 226 16.65 -6.46 -13.26
C SER A 226 16.05 -7.84 -13.54
N GLY A 227 14.88 -7.93 -14.17
CA GLY A 227 14.19 -9.16 -14.53
C GLY A 227 13.20 -9.70 -13.50
N ARG A 228 13.28 -9.23 -12.25
CA ARG A 228 12.32 -9.49 -11.16
C ARG A 228 12.16 -8.25 -10.31
N TYR A 229 11.02 -8.11 -9.66
CA TYR A 229 10.78 -7.03 -8.73
C TYR A 229 11.80 -7.02 -7.59
N ASN A 230 12.51 -5.92 -7.50
CA ASN A 230 13.48 -5.61 -6.46
C ASN A 230 13.22 -4.21 -5.91
N ILE A 231 13.73 -3.92 -4.72
CA ILE A 231 13.71 -2.57 -4.15
C ILE A 231 14.90 -1.80 -4.72
N PHE A 232 14.61 -0.60 -5.21
CA PHE A 232 15.60 0.38 -5.66
C PHE A 232 15.52 1.63 -4.81
N GLN A 233 16.65 2.30 -4.63
CA GLN A 233 16.78 3.61 -3.99
C GLN A 233 17.19 4.63 -5.05
N GLN A 234 16.50 5.77 -5.09
CA GLN A 234 16.81 6.89 -5.96
C GLN A 234 16.99 8.16 -5.12
N SER A 235 18.12 8.84 -5.30
CA SER A 235 18.30 10.18 -4.74
C SER A 235 17.55 11.21 -5.56
N ILE A 236 16.91 12.16 -4.88
CA ILE A 236 16.07 13.19 -5.51
C ILE A 236 16.59 14.57 -5.10
N ASN A 237 16.68 15.49 -6.05
CA ASN A 237 16.97 16.89 -5.80
C ASN A 237 15.77 17.58 -5.15
N THR A 238 15.98 18.72 -4.52
CA THR A 238 14.94 19.50 -3.84
C THR A 238 13.85 20.03 -4.78
N ASP A 239 14.13 20.13 -6.07
CA ASP A 239 13.14 20.50 -7.10
C ASP A 239 12.28 19.32 -7.58
N GLY A 240 12.66 18.08 -7.24
CA GLY A 240 12.00 16.84 -7.64
C GLY A 240 12.67 16.11 -8.79
N SER A 241 13.72 16.66 -9.38
CA SER A 241 14.49 15.99 -10.43
C SER A 241 15.35 14.84 -9.86
N VAL A 242 15.65 13.86 -10.71
CA VAL A 242 16.47 12.69 -10.36
C VAL A 242 17.92 13.11 -10.17
N LYS A 243 18.58 12.58 -9.12
CA LYS A 243 19.99 12.79 -8.83
C LYS A 243 20.78 11.48 -8.96
N GLY A 244 21.58 11.38 -10.01
CA GLY A 244 22.40 10.19 -10.29
C GLY A 244 21.59 8.95 -10.68
N ALA A 245 22.23 7.80 -10.70
CA ALA A 245 21.60 6.52 -11.01
C ALA A 245 20.91 5.91 -9.78
N SER A 246 19.88 5.12 -10.00
CA SER A 246 19.25 4.30 -8.98
C SER A 246 20.19 3.22 -8.46
N LYS A 247 20.01 2.84 -7.19
CA LYS A 247 20.77 1.77 -6.54
C LYS A 247 19.84 0.62 -6.20
N LYS A 248 20.12 -0.57 -6.74
CA LYS A 248 19.43 -1.80 -6.37
C LYS A 248 19.76 -2.18 -4.92
N MET A 249 18.73 -2.35 -4.08
CA MET A 249 18.86 -2.60 -2.64
C MET A 249 18.67 -4.07 -2.28
N THR A 250 17.89 -4.81 -3.08
CA THR A 250 17.63 -6.25 -2.87
C THR A 250 18.04 -7.04 -4.11
N ASN A 251 18.29 -8.33 -3.93
CA ASN A 251 18.66 -9.23 -5.04
C ASN A 251 17.77 -10.47 -5.04
N GLN A 252 16.51 -10.29 -5.41
CA GLN A 252 15.54 -11.37 -5.54
C GLN A 252 15.58 -11.95 -6.96
N ASN A 253 15.86 -13.26 -7.06
CA ASN A 253 15.99 -13.95 -8.35
C ASN A 253 14.80 -14.86 -8.67
N ASN A 254 14.13 -15.41 -7.64
CA ASN A 254 13.04 -16.39 -7.82
C ASN A 254 11.66 -15.79 -7.56
N ASN A 255 11.49 -15.14 -6.42
CA ASN A 255 10.24 -14.49 -6.02
C ASN A 255 10.49 -12.99 -5.89
N GLY A 256 9.87 -12.18 -6.73
CA GLY A 256 10.00 -10.73 -6.67
C GLY A 256 9.42 -10.13 -5.38
N VAL A 257 9.87 -8.92 -5.03
CA VAL A 257 9.28 -8.13 -3.95
C VAL A 257 7.95 -7.55 -4.46
N VAL A 258 6.84 -7.89 -3.83
CA VAL A 258 5.50 -7.40 -4.24
C VAL A 258 4.99 -6.22 -3.40
N SER A 259 5.55 -6.01 -2.21
CA SER A 259 5.28 -4.86 -1.33
C SER A 259 6.38 -4.68 -0.29
N PHE A 260 6.54 -3.49 0.25
CA PHE A 260 7.46 -3.19 1.35
C PHE A 260 6.93 -2.04 2.22
#